data_871d05bd600f8101f9de3f4a36cdd162
#
_entry.id   871d05bd600f8101f9de3f4a36cdd162
#
_cell.length_a   1.000
_cell.length_b   1.000
_cell.length_c   1.000
_cell.angle_alpha   90.00
_cell.angle_beta   90.00
_cell.angle_gamma   90.00
#
_symmetry.space_group_name_H-M   'P 1'
#
loop_
_entity.id
_entity.type
_entity.pdbx_description
1 polymer ?
#
loop_
_entity_poly.entity_id
_entity_poly.type
_entity_poly.pdbx_seq_one_letter_code
_entity_poly.pdbx_strand_id
1 'polypeptide(L)'
;YLNDKKDNISWSIDYTDFTKSFFKNIIRNHESEGVDFWWIDWQQHLTSNDTYGLSETFWCNHIFFNDMVRKRTDRRPVIFHRWGGLGSHRYQIGFSGDALINFQTLGFQPYFTATASNVGYGYWGHDLGGHAFTDESIVNDPELVLRWIQFGVFTPIFRTHATNDARIERRIWKFDNFPTMLEAVRLRYSLFPYLYTMARKAYDTGISVCRPLYYEYPDSEEAYVYENEYFFGDDILVVPITEAAVDGISAK
;
A
#
# COMPACT_ATOMS: atom_id res chain seq x y z
N TYR A 1 14.69 -22.24 -28.36
CA TYR A 1 14.97 -21.14 -29.29
C TYR A 1 13.64 -20.58 -29.75
N LEU A 2 13.31 -19.35 -29.36
CA LEU A 2 12.12 -18.63 -29.83
C LEU A 2 12.37 -18.22 -31.29
N ASN A 3 11.69 -18.87 -32.21
CA ASN A 3 11.85 -18.59 -33.64
C ASN A 3 10.95 -17.45 -34.15
N ASP A 4 10.05 -16.94 -33.32
CA ASP A 4 9.17 -15.85 -33.68
C ASP A 4 9.23 -14.74 -32.60
N LYS A 5 9.41 -13.48 -33.02
CA LYS A 5 9.45 -12.29 -32.14
C LYS A 5 8.14 -12.03 -31.37
N LYS A 6 7.12 -12.87 -31.59
CA LYS A 6 5.81 -12.79 -30.94
C LYS A 6 5.61 -13.81 -29.82
N ASP A 7 6.54 -14.73 -29.62
CA ASP A 7 6.41 -15.73 -28.56
C ASP A 7 6.70 -15.10 -27.20
N ASN A 8 5.70 -15.05 -26.35
CA ASN A 8 5.86 -14.64 -24.97
C ASN A 8 6.35 -15.80 -24.13
N ILE A 9 7.34 -15.55 -23.29
CA ILE A 9 7.75 -16.48 -22.24
C ILE A 9 6.70 -16.41 -21.13
N SER A 10 6.10 -17.55 -20.80
CA SER A 10 5.16 -17.63 -19.68
C SER A 10 5.85 -17.29 -18.37
N TRP A 11 5.18 -16.52 -17.53
CA TRP A 11 5.66 -16.24 -16.18
C TRP A 11 5.65 -17.53 -15.34
N SER A 12 6.75 -17.82 -14.66
CA SER A 12 6.89 -19.02 -13.83
C SER A 12 7.96 -18.77 -12.75
N ILE A 13 7.64 -17.95 -11.77
CA ILE A 13 8.58 -17.51 -10.72
C ILE A 13 8.99 -18.66 -9.77
N ASP A 14 8.21 -19.72 -9.70
CA ASP A 14 8.49 -20.94 -8.95
C ASP A 14 9.42 -21.93 -9.69
N TYR A 15 9.59 -21.76 -11.02
CA TYR A 15 10.53 -22.55 -11.81
C TYR A 15 11.96 -21.98 -11.71
N THR A 16 12.85 -22.74 -11.15
CA THR A 16 14.21 -22.29 -10.78
C THR A 16 15.01 -21.69 -11.93
N ASP A 17 14.96 -22.29 -13.12
CA ASP A 17 15.77 -21.82 -14.26
C ASP A 17 15.18 -20.54 -14.87
N PHE A 18 13.85 -20.41 -14.89
CA PHE A 18 13.19 -19.15 -15.23
C PHE A 18 13.64 -18.05 -14.26
N THR A 19 13.52 -18.28 -12.97
CA THR A 19 13.88 -17.31 -11.93
C THR A 19 15.34 -16.88 -12.03
N LYS A 20 16.27 -17.81 -12.17
CA LYS A 20 17.71 -17.49 -12.37
C LYS A 20 17.92 -16.63 -13.61
N SER A 21 17.29 -17.01 -14.73
CA SER A 21 17.42 -16.29 -16.00
C SER A 21 16.81 -14.89 -15.92
N PHE A 22 15.62 -14.76 -15.33
CA PHE A 22 14.93 -13.50 -15.13
C PHE A 22 15.75 -12.52 -14.28
N PHE A 23 16.25 -12.98 -13.13
CA PHE A 23 17.10 -12.14 -12.28
C PHE A 23 18.40 -11.74 -12.96
N LYS A 24 19.06 -12.67 -13.65
CA LYS A 24 20.33 -12.40 -14.34
C LYS A 24 20.16 -11.40 -15.48
N ASN A 25 19.14 -11.56 -16.32
CA ASN A 25 19.04 -10.85 -17.59
C ASN A 25 18.16 -9.60 -17.54
N ILE A 26 17.28 -9.48 -16.53
CA ILE A 26 16.37 -8.33 -16.38
C ILE A 26 16.69 -7.58 -15.10
N ILE A 27 16.52 -8.20 -13.94
CA ILE A 27 16.64 -7.52 -12.66
C ILE A 27 18.03 -6.90 -12.45
N ARG A 28 19.10 -7.65 -12.73
CA ARG A 28 20.48 -7.16 -12.53
C ARG A 28 20.83 -5.98 -13.42
N ASN A 29 20.31 -5.93 -14.64
CA ASN A 29 20.57 -4.82 -15.54
C ASN A 29 19.98 -3.51 -14.95
N HIS A 30 18.72 -3.54 -14.52
CA HIS A 30 18.09 -2.37 -13.92
C HIS A 30 18.74 -1.96 -12.58
N GLU A 31 19.14 -2.93 -11.76
CA GLU A 31 19.86 -2.63 -10.52
C GLU A 31 21.21 -1.97 -10.80
N SER A 32 21.92 -2.38 -11.87
CA SER A 32 23.18 -1.74 -12.28
C SER A 32 22.98 -0.32 -12.82
N GLU A 33 21.79 0.01 -13.30
CA GLU A 33 21.39 1.34 -13.76
C GLU A 33 20.89 2.25 -12.63
N GLY A 34 20.77 1.72 -11.39
CA GLY A 34 20.44 2.50 -10.20
C GLY A 34 19.09 2.23 -9.58
N VAL A 35 18.40 1.15 -9.92
CA VAL A 35 17.18 0.73 -9.25
C VAL A 35 17.49 0.25 -7.83
N ASP A 36 16.92 0.94 -6.82
CA ASP A 36 17.18 0.66 -5.41
C ASP A 36 16.19 -0.31 -4.77
N PHE A 37 14.94 -0.37 -5.23
CA PHE A 37 13.93 -1.30 -4.73
C PHE A 37 12.94 -1.67 -5.84
N TRP A 38 12.12 -2.70 -5.59
CA TRP A 38 11.17 -3.22 -6.56
C TRP A 38 9.75 -3.03 -6.09
N TRP A 39 8.90 -2.53 -6.98
CA TRP A 39 7.46 -2.62 -6.85
C TRP A 39 6.98 -3.86 -7.59
N ILE A 40 6.32 -4.78 -6.85
CA ILE A 40 5.88 -6.07 -7.35
C ILE A 40 4.36 -6.07 -7.42
N ASP A 41 3.84 -6.10 -8.63
CA ASP A 41 2.43 -6.03 -8.92
C ASP A 41 2.06 -6.90 -10.13
N TRP A 42 0.87 -7.43 -10.18
CA TRP A 42 0.22 -8.13 -11.29
C TRP A 42 0.86 -9.43 -11.84
N GLN A 43 2.02 -9.86 -11.47
CA GLN A 43 2.57 -11.15 -11.84
C GLN A 43 2.19 -12.25 -10.83
N GLN A 44 0.99 -12.13 -10.26
CA GLN A 44 0.57 -12.99 -9.17
C GLN A 44 -0.73 -13.71 -9.57
N HIS A 45 -0.60 -14.96 -9.96
CA HIS A 45 -1.74 -15.86 -10.02
C HIS A 45 -2.15 -16.27 -8.60
N LEU A 46 -3.38 -16.77 -8.44
CA LEU A 46 -3.88 -17.18 -7.13
C LEU A 46 -3.05 -18.32 -6.54
N THR A 47 -2.58 -19.25 -7.38
CA THR A 47 -1.76 -20.39 -6.98
C THR A 47 -0.68 -20.65 -8.02
N SER A 48 0.47 -21.16 -7.58
CA SER A 48 1.51 -21.68 -8.45
C SER A 48 1.01 -22.85 -9.30
N ASN A 49 1.45 -22.89 -10.55
CA ASN A 49 1.14 -24.01 -11.45
C ASN A 49 1.96 -25.27 -11.12
N ASP A 50 3.14 -25.09 -10.58
CA ASP A 50 4.11 -26.17 -10.35
C ASP A 50 4.15 -26.64 -8.89
N THR A 51 3.65 -25.82 -7.95
CA THR A 51 3.68 -26.15 -6.52
C THR A 51 2.29 -25.99 -5.90
N TYR A 52 1.66 -27.11 -5.56
CA TYR A 52 0.33 -27.13 -4.96
C TYR A 52 0.26 -26.32 -3.67
N GLY A 53 -0.74 -25.44 -3.57
CA GLY A 53 -1.01 -24.64 -2.38
C GLY A 53 -0.06 -23.44 -2.19
N LEU A 54 0.92 -23.24 -3.06
CA LEU A 54 1.80 -22.08 -3.00
C LEU A 54 1.12 -20.87 -3.67
N SER A 55 0.97 -19.77 -2.92
CA SER A 55 0.58 -18.48 -3.48
C SER A 55 1.73 -17.88 -4.28
N GLU A 56 1.51 -17.58 -5.55
CA GLU A 56 2.53 -16.90 -6.36
C GLU A 56 2.85 -15.49 -5.85
N THR A 57 1.87 -14.77 -5.32
CA THR A 57 2.11 -13.47 -4.68
C THR A 57 3.10 -13.60 -3.53
N PHE A 58 2.86 -14.55 -2.63
CA PHE A 58 3.76 -14.79 -1.51
C PHE A 58 5.14 -15.24 -1.99
N TRP A 59 5.20 -16.14 -2.96
CA TRP A 59 6.45 -16.68 -3.47
C TRP A 59 7.26 -15.62 -4.21
N CYS A 60 6.63 -14.79 -5.03
CA CYS A 60 7.27 -13.67 -5.70
C CYS A 60 7.90 -12.70 -4.70
N ASN A 61 7.15 -12.29 -3.67
CA ASN A 61 7.66 -11.46 -2.59
C ASN A 61 8.87 -12.11 -1.89
N HIS A 62 8.77 -13.41 -1.61
CA HIS A 62 9.84 -14.19 -0.98
C HIS A 62 11.12 -14.17 -1.82
N ILE A 63 11.01 -14.45 -3.11
CA ILE A 63 12.16 -14.52 -4.03
C ILE A 63 12.83 -13.15 -4.15
N PHE A 64 12.08 -12.10 -4.44
CA PHE A 64 12.63 -10.75 -4.60
C PHE A 64 13.29 -10.23 -3.32
N PHE A 65 12.62 -10.38 -2.19
CA PHE A 65 13.14 -9.92 -0.91
C PHE A 65 14.43 -10.66 -0.52
N ASN A 66 14.43 -11.98 -0.60
CA ASN A 66 15.60 -12.77 -0.23
C ASN A 66 16.76 -12.64 -1.22
N ASP A 67 16.48 -12.36 -2.48
CA ASP A 67 17.53 -12.03 -3.43
C ASP A 67 18.24 -10.74 -3.02
N MET A 68 17.50 -9.70 -2.63
CA MET A 68 18.07 -8.46 -2.11
C MET A 68 18.87 -8.69 -0.82
N VAL A 69 18.36 -9.50 0.12
CA VAL A 69 19.10 -9.89 1.35
C VAL A 69 20.46 -10.49 1.00
N ARG A 70 20.51 -11.38 0.02
CA ARG A 70 21.76 -12.06 -0.37
C ARG A 70 22.73 -11.18 -1.13
N LYS A 71 22.24 -10.19 -1.88
CA LYS A 71 23.06 -9.39 -2.80
C LYS A 71 23.48 -8.03 -2.24
N ARG A 72 22.71 -7.48 -1.31
CA ARG A 72 22.93 -6.15 -0.77
C ARG A 72 23.29 -6.25 0.72
N THR A 73 24.57 -6.30 1.01
CA THR A 73 25.07 -6.41 2.39
C THR A 73 25.23 -5.06 3.09
N ASP A 74 25.16 -3.97 2.33
CA ASP A 74 25.36 -2.58 2.77
C ASP A 74 24.06 -1.87 3.15
N ARG A 75 22.89 -2.45 2.82
CA ARG A 75 21.58 -1.83 3.05
C ARG A 75 20.50 -2.88 3.29
N ARG A 76 19.42 -2.45 3.95
CA ARG A 76 18.25 -3.31 4.16
C ARG A 76 17.52 -3.57 2.85
N PRO A 77 16.99 -4.79 2.62
CA PRO A 77 16.13 -5.08 1.48
C PRO A 77 14.82 -4.33 1.63
N VAL A 78 14.29 -3.84 0.52
CA VAL A 78 12.99 -3.17 0.47
C VAL A 78 12.26 -3.60 -0.80
N ILE A 79 11.05 -4.11 -0.66
CA ILE A 79 10.11 -4.30 -1.76
C ILE A 79 8.79 -3.61 -1.43
N PHE A 80 8.11 -3.12 -2.45
CA PHE A 80 6.75 -2.60 -2.36
C PHE A 80 5.85 -3.56 -3.12
N HIS A 81 4.92 -4.24 -2.44
CA HIS A 81 4.24 -5.39 -3.02
C HIS A 81 2.75 -5.42 -2.69
N ARG A 82 1.98 -6.15 -3.48
CA ARG A 82 0.60 -6.47 -3.13
C ARG A 82 0.54 -7.29 -1.84
N TRP A 83 -0.58 -7.17 -1.14
CA TRP A 83 -0.90 -8.07 -0.04
C TRP A 83 -0.88 -9.54 -0.54
N GLY A 84 -0.31 -10.43 0.24
CA GLY A 84 -0.16 -11.86 -0.11
C GLY A 84 -0.70 -12.79 0.98
N GLY A 85 -1.56 -12.27 1.86
CA GLY A 85 -2.13 -13.03 2.97
C GLY A 85 -1.20 -13.12 4.18
N LEU A 86 -1.52 -14.04 5.07
CA LEU A 86 -0.77 -14.26 6.31
C LEU A 86 0.69 -14.59 6.03
N GLY A 87 1.60 -13.96 6.77
CA GLY A 87 3.04 -14.13 6.63
C GLY A 87 3.72 -13.13 5.68
N SER A 88 2.98 -12.40 4.83
CA SER A 88 3.54 -11.41 3.90
C SER A 88 4.14 -10.18 4.60
N HIS A 89 3.83 -9.94 5.87
CA HIS A 89 4.47 -8.92 6.70
C HIS A 89 5.99 -9.09 6.82
N ARG A 90 6.53 -10.26 6.49
CA ARG A 90 7.99 -10.53 6.42
C ARG A 90 8.68 -9.73 5.34
N TYR A 91 7.94 -9.26 4.36
CA TYR A 91 8.43 -8.51 3.20
C TYR A 91 7.85 -7.11 3.29
N GLN A 92 8.70 -6.11 3.58
CA GLN A 92 8.23 -4.78 3.91
C GLN A 92 7.50 -4.13 2.75
N ILE A 93 6.56 -3.29 3.12
CA ILE A 93 5.74 -2.35 2.39
C ILE A 93 4.73 -3.07 1.50
N GLY A 94 3.58 -3.35 2.10
CA GLY A 94 2.41 -3.79 1.37
C GLY A 94 1.53 -2.64 0.90
N PHE A 95 0.66 -2.90 -0.07
CA PHE A 95 -0.43 -2.02 -0.44
C PHE A 95 -1.72 -2.78 -0.76
N SER A 96 -2.85 -2.10 -0.64
CA SER A 96 -4.17 -2.74 -0.75
C SER A 96 -4.56 -3.15 -2.18
N GLY A 97 -3.89 -2.61 -3.20
CA GLY A 97 -4.17 -2.91 -4.61
C GLY A 97 -5.30 -2.05 -5.19
N ASP A 98 -5.99 -2.59 -6.19
CA ASP A 98 -6.93 -1.89 -7.05
C ASP A 98 -8.24 -1.53 -6.33
N ALA A 99 -8.27 -0.39 -5.68
CA ALA A 99 -9.44 0.14 -5.03
C ALA A 99 -10.36 0.86 -6.03
N LEU A 100 -11.68 0.75 -5.86
CA LEU A 100 -12.61 1.54 -6.65
C LEU A 100 -12.61 3.01 -6.23
N ILE A 101 -12.79 3.89 -7.22
CA ILE A 101 -12.89 5.34 -7.01
C ILE A 101 -14.30 5.66 -6.52
N ASN A 102 -14.54 5.57 -5.23
CA ASN A 102 -15.79 5.96 -4.58
C ASN A 102 -15.61 6.13 -3.06
N PHE A 103 -16.58 6.75 -2.41
CA PHE A 103 -16.58 6.94 -0.95
C PHE A 103 -16.74 5.63 -0.17
N GLN A 104 -17.47 4.65 -0.70
CA GLN A 104 -17.62 3.35 -0.04
C GLN A 104 -16.27 2.64 0.14
N THR A 105 -15.45 2.66 -0.90
CA THR A 105 -14.09 2.09 -0.82
C THR A 105 -13.23 2.89 0.15
N LEU A 106 -13.28 4.22 0.11
CA LEU A 106 -12.57 5.05 1.08
C LEU A 106 -13.01 4.73 2.52
N GLY A 107 -14.31 4.55 2.74
CA GLY A 107 -14.87 4.21 4.06
C GLY A 107 -14.33 2.92 4.65
N PHE A 108 -13.96 1.97 3.83
CA PHE A 108 -13.37 0.70 4.28
C PHE A 108 -11.87 0.81 4.62
N GLN A 109 -11.15 1.77 4.05
CA GLN A 109 -9.69 1.81 4.16
C GLN A 109 -9.15 2.06 5.59
N PRO A 110 -9.76 2.92 6.44
CA PRO A 110 -9.30 3.10 7.82
C PRO A 110 -9.35 1.80 8.62
N TYR A 111 -10.48 1.09 8.59
CA TYR A 111 -10.64 -0.23 9.20
C TYR A 111 -9.60 -1.22 8.70
N PHE A 112 -9.44 -1.32 7.38
CA PHE A 112 -8.48 -2.23 6.76
C PHE A 112 -7.04 -1.89 7.16
N THR A 113 -6.69 -0.61 7.19
CA THR A 113 -5.35 -0.14 7.60
C THR A 113 -5.05 -0.48 9.06
N ALA A 114 -5.99 -0.21 9.94
CA ALA A 114 -5.83 -0.48 11.37
C ALA A 114 -5.74 -1.99 11.65
N THR A 115 -6.66 -2.78 11.10
CA THR A 115 -6.71 -4.23 11.36
C THR A 115 -5.60 -5.04 10.68
N ALA A 116 -4.91 -4.50 9.67
CA ALA A 116 -3.69 -5.10 9.11
C ALA A 116 -2.62 -5.32 10.19
N SER A 117 -2.62 -4.52 11.26
CA SER A 117 -1.75 -4.69 12.42
C SER A 117 -1.93 -6.04 13.12
N ASN A 118 -3.14 -6.60 13.14
CA ASN A 118 -3.44 -7.88 13.80
C ASN A 118 -2.69 -9.07 13.19
N VAL A 119 -2.18 -8.90 11.97
CA VAL A 119 -1.37 -9.91 11.27
C VAL A 119 0.07 -9.44 11.02
N GLY A 120 0.50 -8.41 11.77
CA GLY A 120 1.86 -7.87 11.72
C GLY A 120 2.14 -6.97 10.51
N TYR A 121 1.14 -6.58 9.74
CA TYR A 121 1.31 -5.71 8.57
C TYR A 121 1.44 -4.24 9.01
N GLY A 122 2.61 -3.90 9.54
CA GLY A 122 2.87 -2.61 10.17
C GLY A 122 3.24 -1.48 9.21
N TYR A 123 3.65 -1.79 7.98
CA TYR A 123 4.02 -0.80 6.97
C TYR A 123 3.18 -1.00 5.73
N TRP A 124 2.17 -0.15 5.56
CA TRP A 124 1.05 -0.37 4.67
C TRP A 124 0.66 0.91 3.93
N GLY A 125 0.15 0.78 2.74
CA GLY A 125 -0.32 1.89 1.93
C GLY A 125 -1.50 1.54 1.04
N HIS A 126 -1.95 2.54 0.31
CA HIS A 126 -3.09 2.44 -0.59
C HIS A 126 -2.82 3.16 -1.90
N ASP A 127 -3.65 2.89 -2.89
CA ASP A 127 -3.76 3.70 -4.09
C ASP A 127 -4.64 4.91 -3.78
N LEU A 128 -4.02 5.98 -3.22
CA LEU A 128 -4.77 7.16 -2.80
C LEU A 128 -5.48 7.82 -3.99
N GLY A 129 -6.78 8.01 -3.84
CA GLY A 129 -7.68 8.47 -4.88
C GLY A 129 -8.48 7.34 -5.55
N GLY A 130 -8.11 6.09 -5.29
CA GLY A 130 -8.67 4.91 -5.93
C GLY A 130 -8.04 4.62 -7.30
N HIS A 131 -8.06 3.35 -7.70
CA HIS A 131 -7.36 2.85 -8.88
C HIS A 131 -8.22 2.83 -10.14
N ALA A 132 -9.42 2.25 -10.04
CA ALA A 132 -10.33 2.05 -11.16
C ALA A 132 -11.74 2.58 -10.84
N PHE A 133 -12.53 2.83 -11.87
CA PHE A 133 -13.89 3.35 -11.70
C PHE A 133 -14.92 2.55 -12.50
N THR A 134 -16.16 2.61 -12.02
CA THR A 134 -17.35 2.09 -12.71
C THR A 134 -18.29 3.22 -13.14
N ASP A 135 -18.15 4.40 -12.55
CA ASP A 135 -18.93 5.61 -12.84
C ASP A 135 -17.97 6.77 -13.16
N GLU A 136 -18.09 7.32 -14.36
CA GLU A 136 -17.23 8.43 -14.82
C GLU A 136 -17.49 9.74 -14.09
N SER A 137 -18.66 9.94 -13.52
CA SER A 137 -19.03 11.20 -12.86
C SER A 137 -18.20 11.51 -11.60
N ILE A 138 -17.68 10.47 -10.94
CA ILE A 138 -16.91 10.61 -9.69
C ILE A 138 -15.40 10.43 -9.86
N VAL A 139 -14.94 10.12 -11.05
CA VAL A 139 -13.54 9.76 -11.35
C VAL A 139 -12.53 10.80 -10.87
N ASN A 140 -12.92 12.07 -10.98
CA ASN A 140 -12.11 13.22 -10.55
C ASN A 140 -12.89 14.12 -9.59
N ASP A 141 -13.77 13.56 -8.78
CA ASP A 141 -14.45 14.31 -7.73
C ASP A 141 -13.41 14.95 -6.79
N PRO A 142 -13.34 16.30 -6.74
CA PRO A 142 -12.32 16.98 -5.94
C PRO A 142 -12.45 16.71 -4.44
N GLU A 143 -13.67 16.48 -3.93
CA GLU A 143 -13.86 16.16 -2.53
C GLU A 143 -13.38 14.75 -2.23
N LEU A 144 -13.76 13.76 -3.03
CA LEU A 144 -13.31 12.39 -2.85
C LEU A 144 -11.77 12.30 -2.85
N VAL A 145 -11.12 12.95 -3.83
CA VAL A 145 -9.65 12.95 -3.91
C VAL A 145 -9.04 13.64 -2.69
N LEU A 146 -9.61 14.77 -2.24
CA LEU A 146 -9.16 15.45 -1.02
C LEU A 146 -9.25 14.54 0.21
N ARG A 147 -10.38 13.82 0.40
CA ARG A 147 -10.55 12.92 1.54
C ARG A 147 -9.56 11.76 1.52
N TRP A 148 -9.28 11.20 0.35
CA TRP A 148 -8.20 10.22 0.18
C TRP A 148 -6.83 10.79 0.57
N ILE A 149 -6.52 12.02 0.16
CA ILE A 149 -5.25 12.69 0.52
C ILE A 149 -5.18 12.91 2.03
N GLN A 150 -6.25 13.42 2.65
CA GLN A 150 -6.30 13.64 4.10
C GLN A 150 -6.12 12.34 4.89
N PHE A 151 -6.81 11.26 4.51
CA PHE A 151 -6.61 9.94 5.08
C PHE A 151 -5.16 9.46 4.90
N GLY A 152 -4.62 9.61 3.69
CA GLY A 152 -3.25 9.20 3.35
C GLY A 152 -2.16 9.87 4.20
N VAL A 153 -2.40 11.09 4.71
CA VAL A 153 -1.45 11.78 5.61
C VAL A 153 -1.10 10.91 6.81
N PHE A 154 -2.06 10.17 7.33
CA PHE A 154 -1.95 9.34 8.52
C PHE A 154 -1.84 7.84 8.19
N THR A 155 -1.23 7.51 7.08
CA THR A 155 -0.85 6.13 6.72
C THR A 155 0.67 6.03 6.59
N PRO A 156 1.29 4.85 6.77
CA PRO A 156 2.75 4.72 6.64
C PRO A 156 3.26 5.11 5.26
N ILE A 157 2.56 4.73 4.20
CA ILE A 157 2.92 5.06 2.81
C ILE A 157 1.91 6.07 2.25
N PHE A 158 2.43 7.18 1.74
CA PHE A 158 1.65 8.24 1.10
C PHE A 158 1.95 8.24 -0.40
N ARG A 159 1.03 7.71 -1.21
CA ARG A 159 1.20 7.54 -2.64
C ARG A 159 -0.13 7.65 -3.37
N THR A 160 -0.26 8.58 -4.31
CA THR A 160 -1.37 8.58 -5.26
C THR A 160 -1.10 7.56 -6.38
N HIS A 161 -2.13 6.87 -6.82
CA HIS A 161 -2.03 5.92 -7.91
C HIS A 161 -3.38 5.72 -8.59
N ALA A 162 -3.36 5.31 -9.86
CA ALA A 162 -4.53 4.92 -10.63
C ALA A 162 -4.12 4.04 -11.82
N THR A 163 -5.08 3.39 -12.44
CA THR A 163 -4.88 2.76 -13.76
C THR A 163 -4.46 3.81 -14.81
N ASN A 164 -3.95 3.34 -15.94
CA ASN A 164 -3.45 4.19 -17.03
C ASN A 164 -4.56 4.84 -17.90
N ASP A 165 -5.79 4.94 -17.38
CA ASP A 165 -6.88 5.61 -18.07
C ASP A 165 -6.66 7.13 -18.07
N ALA A 166 -6.63 7.74 -19.25
CA ALA A 166 -6.37 9.17 -19.43
C ALA A 166 -7.45 10.09 -18.81
N ARG A 167 -8.61 9.55 -18.45
CA ARG A 167 -9.68 10.28 -17.77
C ARG A 167 -9.40 10.49 -16.28
N ILE A 168 -8.46 9.76 -15.68
CA ILE A 168 -8.17 9.85 -14.27
C ILE A 168 -7.07 10.88 -14.01
N GLU A 169 -7.35 11.86 -13.17
CA GLU A 169 -6.37 12.83 -12.69
C GLU A 169 -5.91 12.49 -11.28
N ARG A 170 -4.58 12.48 -11.03
CA ARG A 170 -3.98 12.26 -9.70
C ARG A 170 -2.94 13.31 -9.34
N ARG A 171 -2.72 14.28 -10.22
CA ARG A 171 -1.87 15.44 -9.96
C ARG A 171 -2.66 16.46 -9.17
N ILE A 172 -2.45 16.50 -7.86
CA ILE A 172 -3.24 17.32 -6.93
C ILE A 172 -3.34 18.80 -7.35
N TRP A 173 -2.32 19.34 -8.04
CA TRP A 173 -2.31 20.72 -8.53
C TRP A 173 -3.23 20.99 -9.74
N LYS A 174 -3.96 19.99 -10.19
CA LYS A 174 -4.96 20.09 -11.25
C LYS A 174 -6.39 20.25 -10.71
N PHE A 175 -6.58 20.14 -9.42
CA PHE A 175 -7.88 20.27 -8.76
C PHE A 175 -8.08 21.67 -8.20
N ASP A 176 -9.32 22.18 -8.26
CA ASP A 176 -9.66 23.53 -7.75
C ASP A 176 -9.42 23.67 -6.24
N ASN A 177 -9.56 22.61 -5.49
CA ASN A 177 -9.27 22.55 -4.05
C ASN A 177 -7.80 22.21 -3.73
N PHE A 178 -6.88 22.41 -4.68
CA PHE A 178 -5.44 22.20 -4.50
C PHE A 178 -4.85 22.88 -3.26
N PRO A 179 -5.22 24.13 -2.89
CA PRO A 179 -4.66 24.73 -1.67
C PRO A 179 -4.85 23.87 -0.43
N THR A 180 -6.04 23.28 -0.24
CA THR A 180 -6.33 22.38 0.89
C THR A 180 -5.58 21.05 0.80
N MET A 181 -5.46 20.49 -0.40
CA MET A 181 -4.64 19.28 -0.61
C MET A 181 -3.16 19.56 -0.30
N LEU A 182 -2.66 20.73 -0.68
CA LEU A 182 -1.27 21.13 -0.41
C LEU A 182 -1.01 21.25 1.11
N GLU A 183 -1.97 21.78 1.88
CA GLU A 183 -1.86 21.82 3.34
C GLU A 183 -1.77 20.42 3.94
N ALA A 184 -2.58 19.48 3.48
CA ALA A 184 -2.50 18.09 3.88
C ALA A 184 -1.12 17.46 3.55
N VAL A 185 -0.59 17.72 2.37
CA VAL A 185 0.76 17.26 1.98
C VAL A 185 1.84 17.90 2.87
N ARG A 186 1.74 19.19 3.16
CA ARG A 186 2.67 19.88 4.07
C ARG A 186 2.63 19.30 5.48
N LEU A 187 1.43 19.00 5.99
CA LEU A 187 1.25 18.31 7.26
C LEU A 187 1.97 16.96 7.24
N ARG A 188 1.79 16.16 6.17
CA ARG A 188 2.50 14.89 6.00
C ARG A 188 4.02 15.05 6.13
N TYR A 189 4.59 16.07 5.47
CA TYR A 189 6.02 16.32 5.55
C TYR A 189 6.47 16.77 6.95
N SER A 190 5.66 17.55 7.66
CA SER A 190 5.97 17.95 9.05
C SER A 190 5.95 16.75 10.02
N LEU A 191 5.15 15.72 9.73
CA LEU A 191 5.06 14.48 10.50
C LEU A 191 6.20 13.48 10.20
N PHE A 192 7.08 13.77 9.25
CA PHE A 192 8.13 12.83 8.86
C PHE A 192 9.03 12.37 10.03
N PRO A 193 9.53 13.26 10.92
CA PRO A 193 10.32 12.83 12.07
C PRO A 193 9.53 11.93 13.02
N TYR A 194 8.25 12.24 13.24
CA TYR A 194 7.36 11.43 14.05
C TYR A 194 7.16 10.03 13.44
N LEU A 195 6.80 9.96 12.15
CA LEU A 195 6.64 8.71 11.44
C LEU A 195 7.92 7.87 11.47
N TYR A 196 9.08 8.48 11.26
CA TYR A 196 10.36 7.78 11.33
C TYR A 196 10.60 7.16 12.71
N THR A 197 10.28 7.90 13.78
CA THR A 197 10.37 7.40 15.16
C THR A 197 9.41 6.26 15.43
N MET A 198 8.16 6.37 14.97
CA MET A 198 7.15 5.32 15.13
C MET A 198 7.48 4.07 14.30
N ALA A 199 8.04 4.24 13.10
CA ALA A 199 8.52 3.12 12.30
C ALA A 199 9.71 2.40 12.98
N ARG A 200 10.60 3.14 13.66
CA ARG A 200 11.65 2.54 14.47
C ARG A 200 11.07 1.77 15.66
N LYS A 201 10.10 2.35 16.37
CA LYS A 201 9.40 1.68 17.46
C LYS A 201 8.68 0.41 17.00
N ALA A 202 8.02 0.48 15.83
CA ALA A 202 7.38 -0.71 15.22
C ALA A 202 8.39 -1.82 14.93
N TYR A 203 9.59 -1.49 14.48
CA TYR A 203 10.68 -2.45 14.30
C TYR A 203 11.12 -3.10 15.62
N ASP A 204 11.24 -2.31 16.68
CA ASP A 204 11.76 -2.79 17.98
C ASP A 204 10.71 -3.61 18.75
N THR A 205 9.42 -3.31 18.60
CA THR A 205 8.33 -3.88 19.41
C THR A 205 7.40 -4.83 18.66
N GLY A 206 7.38 -4.75 17.32
CA GLY A 206 6.39 -5.43 16.48
C GLY A 206 5.01 -4.75 16.44
N ILE A 207 4.82 -3.63 17.15
CA ILE A 207 3.56 -2.88 17.16
C ILE A 207 3.52 -1.94 15.97
N SER A 208 2.48 -2.06 15.15
CA SER A 208 2.31 -1.28 13.92
C SER A 208 2.14 0.22 14.17
N VAL A 209 2.54 1.02 13.18
CA VAL A 209 2.32 2.49 13.20
C VAL A 209 0.83 2.83 13.23
N CYS A 210 0.02 2.14 12.42
CA CYS A 210 -1.45 2.25 12.49
C CYS A 210 -2.00 1.05 13.26
N ARG A 211 -2.84 1.31 14.26
CA ARG A 211 -3.43 0.24 15.08
C ARG A 211 -4.83 0.59 15.57
N PRO A 212 -5.72 -0.41 15.69
CA PRO A 212 -7.07 -0.19 16.20
C PRO A 212 -7.08 0.33 17.65
N LEU A 213 -8.18 0.96 18.04
CA LEU A 213 -8.34 1.50 19.39
C LEU A 213 -8.23 0.45 20.48
N TYR A 214 -8.65 -0.78 20.22
CA TYR A 214 -8.61 -1.87 21.20
C TYR A 214 -7.19 -2.36 21.58
N TYR A 215 -6.14 -1.86 20.90
CA TYR A 215 -4.75 -2.11 21.36
C TYR A 215 -4.45 -1.35 22.65
N GLU A 216 -5.02 -0.15 22.79
CA GLU A 216 -4.86 0.70 23.99
C GLU A 216 -6.01 0.51 24.99
N TYR A 217 -7.22 0.21 24.49
CA TYR A 217 -8.44 0.12 25.27
C TYR A 217 -9.18 -1.22 25.03
N PRO A 218 -8.56 -2.38 25.37
CA PRO A 218 -9.12 -3.70 25.05
C PRO A 218 -10.44 -3.99 25.77
N ASP A 219 -10.69 -3.35 26.91
CA ASP A 219 -11.88 -3.56 27.73
C ASP A 219 -13.00 -2.53 27.43
N SER A 220 -12.79 -1.58 26.51
CA SER A 220 -13.79 -0.60 26.11
C SER A 220 -14.59 -1.10 24.92
N GLU A 221 -15.92 -1.13 25.02
CA GLU A 221 -16.82 -1.46 23.92
C GLU A 221 -16.69 -0.46 22.77
N GLU A 222 -16.49 0.81 23.06
CA GLU A 222 -16.31 1.87 22.08
C GLU A 222 -15.10 1.61 21.17
N ALA A 223 -14.04 1.00 21.70
CA ALA A 223 -12.84 0.67 20.92
C ALA A 223 -13.09 -0.34 19.79
N TYR A 224 -14.20 -1.06 19.85
CA TYR A 224 -14.65 -2.00 18.81
C TYR A 224 -15.77 -1.42 17.93
N VAL A 225 -16.55 -0.49 18.46
CA VAL A 225 -17.66 0.17 17.72
C VAL A 225 -17.11 1.20 16.73
N TYR A 226 -16.12 1.98 17.13
CA TYR A 226 -15.48 3.00 16.26
C TYR A 226 -14.36 2.41 15.41
N GLU A 227 -14.68 1.41 14.61
CA GLU A 227 -13.72 0.61 13.84
C GLU A 227 -12.95 1.40 12.76
N ASN A 228 -13.46 2.56 12.35
CA ASN A 228 -12.82 3.45 11.39
C ASN A 228 -11.88 4.47 12.03
N GLU A 229 -11.82 4.52 13.35
CA GLU A 229 -10.86 5.32 14.09
C GLU A 229 -9.63 4.48 14.44
N TYR A 230 -8.46 5.10 14.44
CA TYR A 230 -7.24 4.37 14.72
C TYR A 230 -6.13 5.27 15.28
N PHE A 231 -5.20 4.69 16.00
CA PHE A 231 -3.97 5.36 16.38
C PHE A 231 -2.96 5.35 15.24
N PHE A 232 -2.38 6.52 14.97
CA PHE A 232 -1.21 6.70 14.13
C PHE A 232 -0.01 7.02 15.01
N GLY A 233 0.81 6.03 15.32
CA GLY A 233 1.81 6.10 16.36
C GLY A 233 1.18 6.17 17.76
N ASP A 234 1.89 6.74 18.73
CA ASP A 234 1.47 6.73 20.13
C ASP A 234 0.53 7.88 20.50
N ASP A 235 0.65 9.02 19.80
CA ASP A 235 0.09 10.29 20.27
C ASP A 235 -1.00 10.87 19.36
N ILE A 236 -1.31 10.23 18.23
CA ILE A 236 -2.27 10.76 17.25
C ILE A 236 -3.44 9.79 17.09
N LEU A 237 -4.62 10.22 17.50
CA LEU A 237 -5.89 9.58 17.16
C LEU A 237 -6.36 10.15 15.82
N VAL A 238 -6.67 9.27 14.87
CA VAL A 238 -7.14 9.63 13.53
C VAL A 238 -8.60 9.25 13.39
N VAL A 239 -9.40 10.24 13.00
CA VAL A 239 -10.84 10.09 12.70
C VAL A 239 -11.04 10.56 11.25
N PRO A 240 -10.93 9.67 10.26
CA PRO A 240 -11.00 10.06 8.85
C PRO A 240 -12.43 10.45 8.44
N ILE A 241 -12.55 11.48 7.61
CA ILE A 241 -13.82 11.80 6.94
C ILE A 241 -13.88 10.93 5.67
N THR A 242 -14.81 10.00 5.64
CA THR A 242 -14.92 8.97 4.59
C THR A 242 -16.22 9.04 3.80
N GLU A 243 -17.02 10.06 4.05
CA GLU A 243 -18.29 10.32 3.37
C GLU A 243 -18.25 11.68 2.66
N ALA A 244 -19.08 11.83 1.63
CA ALA A 244 -19.25 13.13 0.98
C ALA A 244 -19.86 14.13 1.98
N ALA A 245 -19.44 15.39 1.87
CA ALA A 245 -20.03 16.45 2.67
C ALA A 245 -21.53 16.58 2.32
N VAL A 246 -22.36 16.42 3.34
CA VAL A 246 -23.76 16.87 3.32
C VAL A 246 -23.87 18.03 4.30
N ASP A 247 -24.70 19.03 3.98
CA ASP A 247 -24.87 20.19 4.84
C ASP A 247 -25.15 19.75 6.29
N GLY A 248 -24.23 20.04 7.20
CA GLY A 248 -24.37 19.76 8.62
C GLY A 248 -23.74 18.46 9.16
N ILE A 249 -22.81 17.81 8.44
CA ILE A 249 -22.06 16.68 9.01
C ILE A 249 -21.13 17.18 10.11
N SER A 250 -21.41 16.75 11.33
CA SER A 250 -20.40 16.65 12.39
C SER A 250 -19.83 15.22 12.33
N ALA A 251 -18.50 15.08 12.33
CA ALA A 251 -17.87 13.82 12.67
C ALA A 251 -18.43 13.34 14.03
N LYS A 252 -18.97 12.15 14.06
CA LYS A 252 -19.43 11.52 15.31
C LYS A 252 -18.27 10.78 15.90
#